data_bf9776546be05367da8052050f8f4a29
#
_entry.id   bf9776546be05367da8052050f8f4a29
#
_cell.length_a   1.000
_cell.length_b   1.000
_cell.length_c   1.000
_cell.angle_alpha   90.00
_cell.angle_beta   90.00
_cell.angle_gamma   90.00
#
_symmetry.space_group_name_H-M   'P 1'
#
loop_
_entity.id
_entity.type
_entity.pdbx_description
1 polymer ?
#
loop_
_entity_poly.entity_id
_entity_poly.type
_entity_poly.pdbx_seq_one_letter_code
_entity_poly.pdbx_strand_id
1 'polypeptide(L)'
;MEEMAASMQEISATAEQLSAGSDNIFHAIVNVTDQITEGNEITARIQKKSVRYREDTEQGRQSTNDMVAQIKDGLNQSIENSKQVARIQELTEDILSISSQTNMLALNASIEAARAGDAGKGFAVVAEEIRELAEDSRKIANSIQEISLVVIDSVKDLTGNSGKLLAYVDESILADYEKFAAITNEYRDDAAKVNDILENFAVNAETLKNTMAEMNSGISDISTTIDESSQGVNDAADSVGGIVDSIN
;
A
#
# COMPACT_ATOMS: atom_id res chain seq x y z
N MET A 1 46.44 -63.04 13.15
CA MET A 1 46.91 -62.08 12.13
C MET A 1 45.88 -61.80 11.03
N GLU A 2 45.20 -62.82 10.52
CA GLU A 2 44.11 -62.66 9.53
C GLU A 2 42.97 -61.75 10.06
N GLU A 3 42.53 -61.95 11.30
CA GLU A 3 41.50 -61.08 11.94
C GLU A 3 41.95 -59.60 12.06
N MET A 4 43.22 -59.37 12.32
CA MET A 4 43.76 -58.02 12.48
C MET A 4 43.87 -57.34 11.14
N ALA A 5 44.28 -58.07 10.07
CA ALA A 5 44.25 -57.54 8.71
C ALA A 5 42.82 -57.22 8.21
N ALA A 6 41.87 -58.07 8.50
CA ALA A 6 40.44 -57.82 8.18
C ALA A 6 39.90 -56.61 8.91
N SER A 7 40.21 -56.45 10.20
CA SER A 7 39.81 -55.25 10.98
C SER A 7 40.41 -53.95 10.43
N MET A 8 41.66 -53.96 9.98
CA MET A 8 42.28 -52.78 9.37
C MET A 8 41.63 -52.41 8.04
N GLN A 9 41.25 -53.42 7.21
CA GLN A 9 40.49 -53.12 5.98
C GLN A 9 39.13 -52.50 6.25
N GLU A 10 38.43 -52.95 7.29
CA GLU A 10 37.11 -52.39 7.71
C GLU A 10 37.27 -50.93 8.21
N ILE A 11 38.33 -50.65 9.03
CA ILE A 11 38.60 -49.31 9.50
C ILE A 11 38.99 -48.39 8.33
N SER A 12 39.80 -48.88 7.35
CA SER A 12 40.14 -48.11 6.15
C SER A 12 38.89 -47.73 5.32
N ALA A 13 38.04 -48.68 5.07
CA ALA A 13 36.76 -48.45 4.38
C ALA A 13 35.88 -47.43 5.13
N THR A 14 35.85 -47.53 6.47
CA THR A 14 35.12 -46.55 7.30
C THR A 14 35.72 -45.16 7.23
N ALA A 15 37.06 -45.03 7.23
CA ALA A 15 37.77 -43.76 7.06
C ALA A 15 37.50 -43.11 5.69
N GLU A 16 37.48 -43.93 4.61
CA GLU A 16 37.12 -43.45 3.27
C GLU A 16 35.67 -42.93 3.21
N GLN A 17 34.71 -43.65 3.81
CA GLN A 17 33.32 -43.25 3.90
C GLN A 17 33.18 -41.96 4.72
N LEU A 18 33.92 -41.84 5.81
CA LEU A 18 33.91 -40.62 6.66
C LEU A 18 34.50 -39.42 5.92
N SER A 19 35.55 -39.60 5.13
CA SER A 19 36.14 -38.58 4.25
C SER A 19 35.11 -38.08 3.22
N ALA A 20 34.46 -38.99 2.51
CA ALA A 20 33.41 -38.64 1.53
C ALA A 20 32.24 -37.93 2.20
N GLY A 21 31.84 -38.34 3.41
CA GLY A 21 30.83 -37.69 4.21
C GLY A 21 31.23 -36.25 4.60
N SER A 22 32.49 -36.09 5.01
CA SER A 22 33.04 -34.77 5.35
C SER A 22 33.03 -33.80 4.16
N ASP A 23 33.40 -34.25 2.98
CA ASP A 23 33.37 -33.45 1.75
C ASP A 23 31.91 -33.01 1.42
N ASN A 24 30.96 -33.92 1.54
CA ASN A 24 29.56 -33.57 1.32
C ASN A 24 29.06 -32.50 2.30
N ILE A 25 29.41 -32.61 3.59
CA ILE A 25 29.08 -31.62 4.60
C ILE A 25 29.77 -30.27 4.29
N PHE A 26 31.03 -30.30 3.88
CA PHE A 26 31.72 -29.06 3.46
C PHE A 26 31.03 -28.34 2.31
N HIS A 27 30.59 -29.06 1.27
CA HIS A 27 29.82 -28.51 0.18
C HIS A 27 28.45 -27.94 0.67
N ALA A 28 27.80 -28.61 1.61
CA ALA A 28 26.57 -28.10 2.19
C ALA A 28 26.79 -26.78 2.97
N ILE A 29 27.92 -26.66 3.70
CA ILE A 29 28.29 -25.43 4.41
C ILE A 29 28.53 -24.27 3.42
N VAL A 30 29.22 -24.53 2.29
CA VAL A 30 29.40 -23.50 1.24
C VAL A 30 28.06 -23.03 0.72
N ASN A 31 27.14 -23.93 0.39
CA ASN A 31 25.79 -23.57 -0.06
C ASN A 31 25.02 -22.75 0.98
N VAL A 32 25.12 -23.11 2.27
CA VAL A 32 24.50 -22.33 3.36
C VAL A 32 25.10 -20.93 3.43
N THR A 33 26.42 -20.79 3.27
CA THR A 33 27.07 -19.47 3.28
C THR A 33 26.61 -18.56 2.12
N ASP A 34 26.43 -19.15 0.93
CA ASP A 34 25.88 -18.44 -0.24
C ASP A 34 24.43 -17.99 0.03
N GLN A 35 23.60 -18.85 0.60
CA GLN A 35 22.21 -18.51 0.97
C GLN A 35 22.13 -17.41 2.04
N ILE A 36 23.07 -17.38 3.00
CA ILE A 36 23.19 -16.31 3.99
C ILE A 36 23.49 -14.97 3.30
N THR A 37 24.42 -14.99 2.33
CA THR A 37 24.78 -13.79 1.57
C THR A 37 23.58 -13.25 0.79
N GLU A 38 22.87 -14.11 0.07
CA GLU A 38 21.64 -13.75 -0.65
C GLU A 38 20.55 -13.23 0.32
N GLY A 39 20.36 -13.89 1.46
CA GLY A 39 19.44 -13.48 2.52
C GLY A 39 19.73 -12.08 3.04
N ASN A 40 21.00 -11.75 3.27
CA ASN A 40 21.42 -10.41 3.70
C ASN A 40 21.12 -9.34 2.65
N GLU A 41 21.29 -9.64 1.35
CA GLU A 41 20.89 -8.71 0.29
C GLU A 41 19.37 -8.50 0.25
N ILE A 42 18.59 -9.56 0.47
CA ILE A 42 17.13 -9.49 0.51
C ILE A 42 16.69 -8.61 1.69
N THR A 43 17.21 -8.85 2.89
CA THR A 43 16.86 -8.06 4.09
C THR A 43 17.21 -6.60 3.94
N ALA A 44 18.39 -6.29 3.39
CA ALA A 44 18.80 -4.91 3.09
C ALA A 44 17.85 -4.23 2.09
N ARG A 45 17.39 -4.96 1.06
CA ARG A 45 16.37 -4.44 0.13
C ARG A 45 15.02 -4.21 0.80
N ILE A 46 14.58 -5.09 1.71
CA ILE A 46 13.34 -4.92 2.47
C ILE A 46 13.43 -3.68 3.35
N GLN A 47 14.51 -3.48 4.09
CA GLN A 47 14.75 -2.30 4.91
C GLN A 47 14.68 -1.00 4.09
N LYS A 48 15.38 -0.96 2.95
CA LYS A 48 15.35 0.18 2.04
C LYS A 48 13.95 0.48 1.49
N LYS A 49 13.20 -0.57 1.11
CA LYS A 49 11.82 -0.43 0.65
C LYS A 49 10.89 0.06 1.74
N SER A 50 11.06 -0.42 2.98
CA SER A 50 10.27 0.01 4.13
C SER A 50 10.45 1.51 4.41
N VAL A 51 11.66 2.02 4.35
CA VAL A 51 11.91 3.48 4.49
C VAL A 51 11.17 4.25 3.41
N ARG A 52 11.31 3.83 2.13
CA ARG A 52 10.63 4.49 1.02
C ARG A 52 9.11 4.45 1.14
N TYR A 53 8.54 3.29 1.47
CA TYR A 53 7.09 3.16 1.63
C TYR A 53 6.55 4.04 2.76
N ARG A 54 7.32 4.24 3.82
CA ARG A 54 6.97 5.17 4.89
C ARG A 54 6.94 6.62 4.39
N GLU A 55 7.93 7.02 3.57
CA GLU A 55 7.97 8.35 2.96
C GLU A 55 6.79 8.55 2.00
N ASP A 56 6.52 7.58 1.11
CA ASP A 56 5.40 7.60 0.17
C ASP A 56 4.05 7.67 0.91
N THR A 57 3.91 6.95 2.03
CA THR A 57 2.72 6.94 2.89
C THR A 57 2.50 8.31 3.54
N GLU A 58 3.54 8.93 4.09
CA GLU A 58 3.44 10.26 4.71
C GLU A 58 3.13 11.34 3.67
N GLN A 59 3.74 11.26 2.50
CA GLN A 59 3.43 12.17 1.39
C GLN A 59 1.98 12.01 0.92
N GLY A 60 1.48 10.76 0.82
CA GLY A 60 0.09 10.47 0.47
C GLY A 60 -0.87 11.03 1.52
N ARG A 61 -0.59 10.86 2.80
CA ARG A 61 -1.36 11.41 3.92
C ARG A 61 -1.42 12.94 3.85
N GLN A 62 -0.28 13.61 3.63
CA GLN A 62 -0.22 15.05 3.52
C GLN A 62 -1.02 15.56 2.32
N SER A 63 -0.84 14.94 1.14
CA SER A 63 -1.58 15.31 -0.06
C SER A 63 -3.10 15.14 0.11
N THR A 64 -3.51 14.09 0.83
CA THR A 64 -4.93 13.87 1.15
C THR A 64 -5.47 14.96 2.08
N ASN A 65 -4.73 15.36 3.11
CA ASN A 65 -5.11 16.46 4.00
C ASN A 65 -5.25 17.79 3.24
N ASP A 66 -4.31 18.09 2.33
CA ASP A 66 -4.34 19.31 1.52
C ASP A 66 -5.56 19.31 0.59
N MET A 67 -5.89 18.15 -0.01
CA MET A 67 -7.09 18.00 -0.85
C MET A 67 -8.38 18.17 -0.02
N VAL A 68 -8.45 17.60 1.17
CA VAL A 68 -9.58 17.79 2.10
C VAL A 68 -9.79 19.27 2.43
N ALA A 69 -8.71 20.00 2.71
CA ALA A 69 -8.77 21.43 2.97
C ALA A 69 -9.32 22.21 1.76
N GLN A 70 -8.82 21.93 0.55
CA GLN A 70 -9.29 22.55 -0.68
C GLN A 70 -10.76 22.29 -0.97
N ILE A 71 -11.22 21.03 -0.74
CA ILE A 71 -12.63 20.67 -0.92
C ILE A 71 -13.51 21.42 0.10
N LYS A 72 -13.10 21.52 1.36
CA LYS A 72 -13.82 22.28 2.40
C LYS A 72 -13.96 23.75 2.00
N ASP A 73 -12.89 24.36 1.52
CA ASP A 73 -12.92 25.77 1.07
C ASP A 73 -13.84 25.93 -0.15
N GLY A 74 -13.77 25.06 -1.14
CA GLY A 74 -14.67 25.07 -2.30
C GLY A 74 -16.14 24.90 -1.93
N LEU A 75 -16.43 24.03 -0.94
CA LEU A 75 -17.79 23.86 -0.43
C LEU A 75 -18.30 25.12 0.29
N ASN A 76 -17.48 25.74 1.14
CA ASN A 76 -17.83 26.98 1.81
C ASN A 76 -18.12 28.10 0.79
N GLN A 77 -17.32 28.21 -0.27
CA GLN A 77 -17.56 29.15 -1.35
C GLN A 77 -18.86 28.84 -2.10
N SER A 78 -19.19 27.57 -2.34
CA SER A 78 -20.43 27.15 -3.01
C SER A 78 -21.66 27.47 -2.16
N ILE A 79 -21.57 27.29 -0.84
CA ILE A 79 -22.64 27.67 0.11
C ILE A 79 -22.84 29.20 0.10
N GLU A 80 -21.75 29.98 0.09
CA GLU A 80 -21.87 31.44 0.05
C GLU A 80 -22.49 31.91 -1.28
N ASN A 81 -22.09 31.32 -2.40
CA ASN A 81 -22.69 31.60 -3.70
C ASN A 81 -24.18 31.24 -3.75
N SER A 82 -24.59 30.18 -3.08
CA SER A 82 -26.01 29.77 -2.96
C SER A 82 -26.87 30.82 -2.25
N LYS A 83 -26.30 31.58 -1.31
CA LYS A 83 -27.02 32.71 -0.68
C LYS A 83 -27.34 33.82 -1.68
N GLN A 84 -26.51 34.01 -2.72
CA GLN A 84 -26.80 34.97 -3.78
C GLN A 84 -28.00 34.54 -4.64
N VAL A 85 -28.15 33.22 -4.84
CA VAL A 85 -29.33 32.67 -5.55
C VAL A 85 -30.61 32.85 -4.72
N ALA A 86 -30.55 32.72 -3.39
CA ALA A 86 -31.67 33.05 -2.51
C ALA A 86 -32.11 34.52 -2.64
N ARG A 87 -31.14 35.44 -2.86
CA ARG A 87 -31.46 36.85 -3.10
C ARG A 87 -32.16 37.08 -4.45
N ILE A 88 -31.89 36.23 -5.46
CA ILE A 88 -32.65 36.29 -6.73
C ILE A 88 -34.12 35.96 -6.50
N GLN A 89 -34.44 35.06 -5.56
CA GLN A 89 -35.85 34.80 -5.19
C GLN A 89 -36.55 36.03 -4.64
N GLU A 90 -35.93 36.79 -3.73
CA GLU A 90 -36.47 38.03 -3.21
C GLU A 90 -36.73 39.02 -4.35
N LEU A 91 -35.78 39.22 -5.24
CA LEU A 91 -35.93 40.13 -6.39
C LEU A 91 -37.03 39.66 -7.35
N THR A 92 -37.23 38.37 -7.55
CA THR A 92 -38.31 37.86 -8.40
C THR A 92 -39.71 38.02 -7.73
N GLU A 93 -39.79 37.95 -6.42
CA GLU A 93 -41.02 38.31 -5.68
C GLU A 93 -41.39 39.76 -5.91
N ASP A 94 -40.46 40.69 -5.87
CA ASP A 94 -40.67 42.08 -6.19
C ASP A 94 -41.17 42.28 -7.64
N ILE A 95 -40.55 41.57 -8.60
CA ILE A 95 -40.96 41.59 -10.02
C ILE A 95 -42.41 41.08 -10.14
N LEU A 96 -42.77 39.99 -9.46
CA LEU A 96 -44.14 39.45 -9.44
C LEU A 96 -45.16 40.46 -8.89
N SER A 97 -44.79 41.19 -7.82
CA SER A 97 -45.59 42.26 -7.25
C SER A 97 -45.80 43.41 -8.24
N ILE A 98 -44.70 43.87 -8.88
CA ILE A 98 -44.77 44.96 -9.89
C ILE A 98 -45.59 44.51 -11.09
N SER A 99 -45.39 43.29 -11.59
CA SER A 99 -46.17 42.75 -12.72
C SER A 99 -47.68 42.69 -12.38
N SER A 100 -48.03 42.25 -11.17
CA SER A 100 -49.42 42.26 -10.70
C SER A 100 -50.04 43.64 -10.65
N GLN A 101 -49.30 44.62 -10.10
CA GLN A 101 -49.73 46.04 -10.07
C GLN A 101 -49.89 46.60 -11.48
N THR A 102 -48.93 46.32 -12.38
CA THR A 102 -48.96 46.76 -13.78
C THR A 102 -50.19 46.16 -14.51
N ASN A 103 -50.45 44.89 -14.30
CA ASN A 103 -51.65 44.21 -14.86
C ASN A 103 -52.97 44.88 -14.41
N MET A 104 -53.05 45.23 -13.12
CA MET A 104 -54.19 45.94 -12.57
C MET A 104 -54.34 47.36 -13.10
N LEU A 105 -53.23 48.08 -13.26
CA LEU A 105 -53.22 49.43 -13.88
C LEU A 105 -53.63 49.36 -15.35
N ALA A 106 -53.15 48.40 -16.11
CA ALA A 106 -53.53 48.18 -17.48
C ALA A 106 -55.00 47.83 -17.65
N LEU A 107 -55.52 46.99 -16.76
CA LEU A 107 -56.95 46.64 -16.72
C LEU A 107 -57.83 47.88 -16.46
N ASN A 108 -57.43 48.71 -15.49
CA ASN A 108 -58.15 49.97 -15.21
C ASN A 108 -58.12 50.94 -16.39
N ALA A 109 -56.95 51.04 -17.08
CA ALA A 109 -56.81 51.83 -18.28
C ALA A 109 -57.65 51.34 -19.45
N SER A 110 -57.72 50.01 -19.64
CA SER A 110 -58.62 49.38 -20.64
C SER A 110 -60.08 49.65 -20.37
N ILE A 111 -60.52 49.61 -19.13
CA ILE A 111 -61.90 49.96 -18.72
C ILE A 111 -62.23 51.41 -19.03
N GLU A 112 -61.36 52.34 -18.70
CA GLU A 112 -61.60 53.78 -18.94
C GLU A 112 -61.49 54.14 -20.43
N ALA A 113 -60.61 53.47 -21.17
CA ALA A 113 -60.56 53.57 -22.66
C ALA A 113 -61.87 53.12 -23.33
N ALA A 114 -62.45 52.00 -22.84
CA ALA A 114 -63.74 51.51 -23.32
C ALA A 114 -64.89 52.51 -22.95
N ARG A 115 -64.78 53.20 -21.82
CA ARG A 115 -65.77 54.19 -21.37
C ARG A 115 -65.71 55.47 -22.22
N ALA A 116 -64.56 55.81 -22.81
CA ALA A 116 -64.38 56.92 -23.73
C ALA A 116 -64.92 56.69 -25.15
N GLY A 117 -65.39 55.47 -25.48
CA GLY A 117 -65.94 55.12 -26.79
C GLY A 117 -64.91 55.25 -27.91
N ASP A 118 -65.33 55.82 -29.07
CA ASP A 118 -64.47 55.94 -30.24
C ASP A 118 -63.20 56.72 -30.00
N ALA A 119 -63.17 57.70 -29.10
CA ALA A 119 -61.99 58.49 -28.74
C ALA A 119 -60.94 57.66 -27.97
N GLY A 120 -61.35 56.57 -27.30
CA GLY A 120 -60.51 55.72 -26.49
C GLY A 120 -59.89 54.52 -27.23
N LYS A 121 -60.22 54.20 -28.48
CA LYS A 121 -59.81 53.01 -29.22
C LYS A 121 -58.28 52.82 -29.22
N GLY A 122 -57.47 53.87 -29.48
CA GLY A 122 -56.00 53.80 -29.44
C GLY A 122 -55.42 53.50 -28.07
N PHE A 123 -56.04 54.04 -27.03
CA PHE A 123 -55.66 53.79 -25.66
C PHE A 123 -55.99 52.38 -25.16
N ALA A 124 -57.10 51.82 -25.63
CA ALA A 124 -57.49 50.42 -25.32
C ALA A 124 -56.47 49.41 -25.88
N VAL A 125 -55.95 49.60 -27.09
CA VAL A 125 -54.91 48.75 -27.67
C VAL A 125 -53.60 48.80 -26.86
N VAL A 126 -53.16 50.00 -26.45
CA VAL A 126 -51.94 50.17 -25.62
C VAL A 126 -52.14 49.54 -24.24
N ALA A 127 -53.32 49.75 -23.66
CA ALA A 127 -53.60 49.14 -22.36
C ALA A 127 -53.59 47.60 -22.40
N GLU A 128 -54.13 47.00 -23.46
CA GLU A 128 -54.09 45.52 -23.64
C GLU A 128 -52.65 45.04 -23.86
N GLU A 129 -51.83 45.72 -24.63
CA GLU A 129 -50.41 45.40 -24.81
C GLU A 129 -49.60 45.45 -23.50
N ILE A 130 -49.86 46.47 -22.67
CA ILE A 130 -49.28 46.56 -21.32
C ILE A 130 -49.75 45.39 -20.43
N ARG A 131 -51.00 44.98 -20.54
CA ARG A 131 -51.53 43.86 -19.81
C ARG A 131 -50.83 42.53 -20.19
N GLU A 132 -50.63 42.29 -21.50
CA GLU A 132 -49.91 41.11 -22.01
C GLU A 132 -48.45 41.12 -21.54
N LEU A 133 -47.75 42.28 -21.61
CA LEU A 133 -46.37 42.41 -21.13
C LEU A 133 -46.25 42.15 -19.63
N ALA A 134 -47.23 42.58 -18.82
CA ALA A 134 -47.27 42.31 -17.39
C ALA A 134 -47.45 40.81 -17.12
N GLU A 135 -48.34 40.13 -17.85
CA GLU A 135 -48.54 38.69 -17.75
C GLU A 135 -47.33 37.89 -18.16
N ASP A 136 -46.63 38.26 -19.24
CA ASP A 136 -45.40 37.62 -19.67
C ASP A 136 -44.23 37.84 -18.67
N SER A 137 -44.09 39.05 -18.11
CA SER A 137 -43.15 39.33 -17.03
C SER A 137 -43.42 38.43 -15.81
N ARG A 138 -44.66 38.20 -15.46
CA ARG A 138 -45.07 37.30 -14.39
C ARG A 138 -44.65 35.85 -14.64
N LYS A 139 -44.89 35.35 -15.88
CA LYS A 139 -44.46 33.99 -16.27
C LYS A 139 -42.93 33.84 -16.18
N ILE A 140 -42.19 34.81 -16.69
CA ILE A 140 -40.69 34.81 -16.62
C ILE A 140 -40.22 34.81 -15.18
N ALA A 141 -40.77 35.65 -14.30
CA ALA A 141 -40.41 35.70 -12.89
C ALA A 141 -40.69 34.37 -12.17
N ASN A 142 -41.82 33.72 -12.43
CA ASN A 142 -42.12 32.38 -11.90
C ASN A 142 -41.09 31.34 -12.38
N SER A 143 -40.73 31.35 -13.66
CA SER A 143 -39.71 30.43 -14.17
C SER A 143 -38.33 30.65 -13.53
N ILE A 144 -37.95 31.90 -13.26
CA ILE A 144 -36.70 32.24 -12.54
C ILE A 144 -36.76 31.69 -11.11
N GLN A 145 -37.92 31.82 -10.42
CA GLN A 145 -38.08 31.25 -9.07
C GLN A 145 -37.92 29.74 -9.06
N GLU A 146 -38.57 29.02 -9.99
CA GLU A 146 -38.45 27.56 -10.12
C GLU A 146 -36.97 27.13 -10.35
N ILE A 147 -36.30 27.78 -11.28
CA ILE A 147 -34.87 27.50 -11.56
C ILE A 147 -34.01 27.79 -10.32
N SER A 148 -34.26 28.88 -9.62
CA SER A 148 -33.52 29.26 -8.42
C SER A 148 -33.68 28.22 -7.29
N LEU A 149 -34.90 27.68 -7.10
CA LEU A 149 -35.16 26.61 -6.14
C LEU A 149 -34.40 25.33 -6.50
N VAL A 150 -34.38 24.92 -7.76
CA VAL A 150 -33.61 23.76 -8.23
C VAL A 150 -32.12 23.94 -7.99
N VAL A 151 -31.58 25.16 -8.21
CA VAL A 151 -30.15 25.43 -7.98
C VAL A 151 -29.83 25.33 -6.48
N ILE A 152 -30.65 25.93 -5.61
CA ILE A 152 -30.45 25.88 -4.14
C ILE A 152 -30.48 24.43 -3.64
N ASP A 153 -31.44 23.63 -4.09
CA ASP A 153 -31.55 22.21 -3.68
C ASP A 153 -30.38 21.39 -4.18
N SER A 154 -29.95 21.60 -5.43
CA SER A 154 -28.76 20.96 -6.01
C SER A 154 -27.47 21.29 -5.22
N VAL A 155 -27.29 22.53 -4.79
CA VAL A 155 -26.13 22.93 -3.96
C VAL A 155 -26.21 22.29 -2.58
N LYS A 156 -27.40 22.20 -1.99
CA LYS A 156 -27.62 21.55 -0.69
C LYS A 156 -27.28 20.06 -0.76
N ASP A 157 -27.73 19.36 -1.81
CA ASP A 157 -27.43 17.94 -2.03
C ASP A 157 -25.93 17.71 -2.27
N LEU A 158 -25.31 18.55 -3.09
CA LEU A 158 -23.87 18.51 -3.33
C LEU A 158 -23.09 18.67 -2.02
N THR A 159 -23.46 19.64 -1.19
CA THR A 159 -22.82 19.89 0.11
C THR A 159 -22.99 18.70 1.05
N GLY A 160 -24.19 18.13 1.11
CA GLY A 160 -24.47 16.95 1.94
C GLY A 160 -23.67 15.73 1.52
N ASN A 161 -23.59 15.45 0.21
CA ASN A 161 -22.85 14.32 -0.30
C ASN A 161 -21.34 14.52 -0.16
N SER A 162 -20.85 15.73 -0.37
CA SER A 162 -19.44 16.08 -0.16
C SER A 162 -19.05 15.98 1.33
N GLY A 163 -19.95 16.36 2.24
CA GLY A 163 -19.74 16.17 3.68
C GLY A 163 -19.56 14.69 4.07
N LYS A 164 -20.36 13.79 3.48
CA LYS A 164 -20.21 12.33 3.68
C LYS A 164 -18.87 11.82 3.12
N LEU A 165 -18.48 12.32 1.95
CA LEU A 165 -17.19 11.96 1.35
C LEU A 165 -16.01 12.41 2.23
N LEU A 166 -16.05 13.65 2.75
CA LEU A 166 -15.03 14.17 3.66
C LEU A 166 -14.95 13.37 4.96
N ALA A 167 -16.09 12.97 5.54
CA ALA A 167 -16.11 12.09 6.70
C ALA A 167 -15.48 10.72 6.40
N TYR A 168 -15.79 10.13 5.24
CA TYR A 168 -15.15 8.87 4.81
C TYR A 168 -13.63 9.00 4.63
N VAL A 169 -13.15 10.12 4.08
CA VAL A 169 -11.71 10.36 3.95
C VAL A 169 -11.07 10.46 5.33
N ASP A 170 -11.67 11.20 6.26
CA ASP A 170 -11.15 11.40 7.62
C ASP A 170 -11.15 10.11 8.43
N GLU A 171 -12.26 9.37 8.45
CA GLU A 171 -12.44 8.16 9.27
C GLU A 171 -11.78 6.92 8.68
N SER A 172 -11.67 6.82 7.35
CA SER A 172 -11.18 5.59 6.70
C SER A 172 -9.84 5.80 6.01
N ILE A 173 -9.72 6.78 5.11
CA ILE A 173 -8.50 6.92 4.29
C ILE A 173 -7.31 7.37 5.14
N LEU A 174 -7.49 8.36 6.02
CA LEU A 174 -6.42 8.83 6.90
C LEU A 174 -6.02 7.76 7.92
N ALA A 175 -6.99 7.00 8.46
CA ALA A 175 -6.72 5.87 9.33
C ALA A 175 -5.96 4.74 8.62
N ASP A 176 -6.20 4.53 7.32
CA ASP A 176 -5.46 3.53 6.54
C ASP A 176 -4.02 3.95 6.29
N TYR A 177 -3.72 5.25 6.11
CA TYR A 177 -2.33 5.72 6.09
C TYR A 177 -1.59 5.47 7.41
N GLU A 178 -2.26 5.61 8.56
CA GLU A 178 -1.66 5.28 9.86
C GLU A 178 -1.34 3.78 9.97
N LYS A 179 -2.26 2.92 9.53
CA LYS A 179 -2.02 1.47 9.48
C LYS A 179 -0.86 1.12 8.53
N PHE A 180 -0.79 1.74 7.35
CA PHE A 180 0.32 1.51 6.41
C PHE A 180 1.67 1.93 7.01
N ALA A 181 1.72 3.05 7.74
CA ALA A 181 2.92 3.47 8.44
C ALA A 181 3.34 2.46 9.53
N ALA A 182 2.38 1.90 10.28
CA ALA A 182 2.63 0.85 11.27
C ALA A 182 3.17 -0.43 10.62
N ILE A 183 2.51 -0.93 9.56
CA ILE A 183 2.94 -2.12 8.80
C ILE A 183 4.35 -1.93 8.25
N THR A 184 4.69 -0.74 7.75
CA THR A 184 6.02 -0.45 7.22
C THR A 184 7.10 -0.53 8.29
N ASN A 185 6.79 -0.12 9.52
CA ASN A 185 7.68 -0.27 10.67
C ASN A 185 7.85 -1.74 11.06
N GLU A 186 6.77 -2.54 11.06
CA GLU A 186 6.84 -3.99 11.32
C GLU A 186 7.73 -4.69 10.29
N TYR A 187 7.59 -4.39 9.00
CA TYR A 187 8.47 -4.96 7.96
C TYR A 187 9.95 -4.62 8.18
N ARG A 188 10.24 -3.40 8.61
CA ARG A 188 11.63 -3.01 8.92
C ARG A 188 12.17 -3.80 10.12
N ASP A 189 11.37 -3.95 11.17
CA ASP A 189 11.76 -4.65 12.38
C ASP A 189 11.88 -6.17 12.15
N ASP A 190 11.02 -6.73 11.30
CA ASP A 190 11.13 -8.13 10.90
C ASP A 190 12.37 -8.38 10.02
N ALA A 191 12.69 -7.47 9.12
CA ALA A 191 13.94 -7.56 8.34
C ALA A 191 15.18 -7.48 9.25
N ALA A 192 15.15 -6.67 10.31
CA ALA A 192 16.23 -6.64 11.29
C ALA A 192 16.38 -7.98 12.02
N LYS A 193 15.28 -8.59 12.48
CA LYS A 193 15.30 -9.92 13.12
C LYS A 193 15.81 -11.01 12.18
N VAL A 194 15.40 -10.98 10.89
CA VAL A 194 15.92 -11.94 9.89
C VAL A 194 17.42 -11.75 9.70
N ASN A 195 17.91 -10.51 9.69
CA ASN A 195 19.35 -10.23 9.61
C ASN A 195 20.11 -10.83 10.81
N ASP A 196 19.60 -10.69 12.03
CA ASP A 196 20.17 -11.28 13.24
C ASP A 196 20.21 -12.82 13.17
N ILE A 197 19.18 -13.44 12.60
CA ILE A 197 19.14 -14.89 12.36
C ILE A 197 20.21 -15.30 11.35
N LEU A 198 20.37 -14.56 10.26
CA LEU A 198 21.38 -14.83 9.23
C LEU A 198 22.81 -14.66 9.77
N GLU A 199 23.05 -13.70 10.64
CA GLU A 199 24.32 -13.52 11.34
C GLU A 199 24.65 -14.74 12.22
N ASN A 200 23.66 -15.24 12.98
CA ASN A 200 23.83 -16.46 13.76
C ASN A 200 24.09 -17.70 12.88
N PHE A 201 23.45 -17.79 11.70
CA PHE A 201 23.73 -18.87 10.75
C PHE A 201 25.15 -18.76 10.19
N ALA A 202 25.67 -17.55 9.93
CA ALA A 202 27.04 -17.36 9.51
C ALA A 202 28.05 -17.86 10.56
N VAL A 203 27.82 -17.55 11.84
CA VAL A 203 28.65 -18.05 12.93
C VAL A 203 28.60 -19.57 13.04
N ASN A 204 27.43 -20.16 12.90
CA ASN A 204 27.25 -21.62 12.93
C ASN A 204 27.93 -22.30 11.73
N ALA A 205 27.83 -21.72 10.52
CA ALA A 205 28.49 -22.25 9.33
C ALA A 205 30.02 -22.20 9.46
N GLU A 206 30.58 -21.13 10.03
CA GLU A 206 32.02 -21.07 10.28
C GLU A 206 32.48 -22.07 11.36
N THR A 207 31.68 -22.26 12.40
CA THR A 207 31.94 -23.30 13.40
C THR A 207 31.93 -24.71 12.79
N LEU A 208 30.93 -25.01 11.97
CA LEU A 208 30.87 -26.29 11.23
C LEU A 208 32.08 -26.48 10.31
N LYS A 209 32.48 -25.45 9.61
CA LYS A 209 33.66 -25.48 8.73
C LYS A 209 34.94 -25.84 9.52
N ASN A 210 35.11 -25.24 10.70
CA ASN A 210 36.27 -25.54 11.56
C ASN A 210 36.19 -27.00 12.07
N THR A 211 34.99 -27.46 12.48
CA THR A 211 34.79 -28.86 12.88
C THR A 211 35.09 -29.83 11.76
N MET A 212 34.73 -29.50 10.50
CA MET A 212 35.08 -30.33 9.31
C MET A 212 36.60 -30.38 9.06
N ALA A 213 37.29 -29.27 9.27
CA ALA A 213 38.74 -29.23 9.16
C ALA A 213 39.42 -30.14 10.20
N GLU A 214 38.96 -30.11 11.46
CA GLU A 214 39.45 -31.00 12.51
C GLU A 214 39.11 -32.46 12.21
N MET A 215 37.88 -32.76 11.71
CA MET A 215 37.47 -34.10 11.31
C MET A 215 38.36 -34.65 10.18
N ASN A 216 38.64 -33.85 9.16
CA ASN A 216 39.55 -34.24 8.06
C ASN A 216 40.96 -34.52 8.56
N SER A 217 41.46 -33.73 9.51
CA SER A 217 42.77 -34.03 10.16
C SER A 217 42.73 -35.37 10.89
N GLY A 218 41.66 -35.64 11.67
CA GLY A 218 41.51 -36.92 12.38
C GLY A 218 41.40 -38.12 11.44
N ILE A 219 40.72 -37.98 10.28
CA ILE A 219 40.63 -39.03 9.25
C ILE A 219 42.03 -39.31 8.68
N SER A 220 42.80 -38.29 8.43
CA SER A 220 44.20 -38.43 7.95
C SER A 220 45.09 -39.17 8.96
N ASP A 221 44.94 -38.87 10.25
CA ASP A 221 45.65 -39.54 11.35
C ASP A 221 45.24 -41.02 11.46
N ILE A 222 43.96 -41.34 11.31
CA ILE A 222 43.44 -42.71 11.23
C ILE A 222 44.05 -43.45 10.06
N SER A 223 44.10 -42.86 8.87
CA SER A 223 44.69 -43.47 7.68
C SER A 223 46.16 -43.78 7.89
N THR A 224 46.91 -42.87 8.46
CA THR A 224 48.35 -43.06 8.79
C THR A 224 48.53 -44.19 9.80
N THR A 225 47.69 -44.26 10.85
CA THR A 225 47.73 -45.31 11.85
C THR A 225 47.41 -46.68 11.26
N ILE A 226 46.48 -46.75 10.29
CA ILE A 226 46.16 -47.99 9.57
C ILE A 226 47.36 -48.49 8.76
N ASP A 227 48.03 -47.58 8.05
CA ASP A 227 49.21 -47.92 7.24
C ASP A 227 50.33 -48.45 8.16
N GLU A 228 50.62 -47.77 9.25
CA GLU A 228 51.65 -48.22 10.25
C GLU A 228 51.27 -49.57 10.88
N SER A 229 50.00 -49.76 11.24
CA SER A 229 49.53 -51.01 11.80
C SER A 229 49.59 -52.19 10.81
N SER A 230 49.27 -51.89 9.52
CA SER A 230 49.40 -52.86 8.43
C SER A 230 50.83 -53.35 8.23
N GLN A 231 51.79 -52.39 8.29
CA GLN A 231 53.18 -52.71 8.26
C GLN A 231 53.61 -53.61 9.43
N GLY A 232 53.21 -53.25 10.66
CA GLY A 232 53.48 -54.01 11.88
C GLY A 232 52.92 -55.44 11.82
N VAL A 233 51.69 -55.63 11.25
CA VAL A 233 51.11 -56.97 11.05
C VAL A 233 51.93 -57.79 10.05
N ASN A 234 52.41 -57.18 8.96
CA ASN A 234 53.25 -57.88 7.97
C ASN A 234 54.57 -58.29 8.61
N ASP A 235 55.26 -57.39 9.32
CA ASP A 235 56.52 -57.65 9.99
C ASP A 235 56.38 -58.79 11.04
N ALA A 236 55.25 -58.79 11.78
CA ALA A 236 54.93 -59.89 12.74
C ALA A 236 54.69 -61.22 12.02
N ALA A 237 54.02 -61.18 10.85
CA ALA A 237 53.80 -62.38 10.01
C ALA A 237 55.10 -62.99 9.53
N ASP A 238 56.00 -62.15 9.01
CA ASP A 238 57.37 -62.60 8.55
C ASP A 238 58.17 -63.14 9.72
N SER A 239 58.14 -62.53 10.90
CA SER A 239 58.82 -62.98 12.10
C SER A 239 58.29 -64.37 12.57
N VAL A 240 56.97 -64.56 12.56
CA VAL A 240 56.34 -65.88 12.92
C VAL A 240 56.73 -66.92 11.89
N GLY A 241 56.72 -66.56 10.57
CA GLY A 241 57.13 -67.45 9.51
C GLY A 241 58.62 -67.95 9.70
N GLY A 242 59.52 -67.01 9.99
CA GLY A 242 60.95 -67.32 10.26
C GLY A 242 61.11 -68.17 11.52
N ILE A 243 60.26 -68.02 12.55
CA ILE A 243 60.32 -68.92 13.73
C ILE A 243 59.83 -70.33 13.36
N VAL A 244 58.77 -70.45 12.59
CA VAL A 244 58.21 -71.77 12.14
C VAL A 244 59.26 -72.50 11.30
N ASP A 245 59.98 -71.80 10.35
CA ASP A 245 60.99 -72.39 9.54
C ASP A 245 62.23 -72.80 10.33
N SER A 246 62.53 -72.12 11.45
CA SER A 246 63.68 -72.45 12.31
C SER A 246 63.40 -73.67 13.30
N ILE A 247 62.13 -74.00 13.48
CA ILE A 247 61.70 -75.10 14.35
C ILE A 247 61.57 -76.46 13.56
N ASN A 248 61.42 -76.43 12.26
CA ASN A 248 61.36 -77.57 11.36
C ASN A 248 62.74 -77.93 10.87
#